data_d06d58b1f3138b7575953f335ff16431
#
_entry.id   d06d58b1f3138b7575953f335ff16431
#
_cell.length_a   1.000
_cell.length_b   1.000
_cell.length_c   1.000
_cell.angle_alpha   90.00
_cell.angle_beta   90.00
_cell.angle_gamma   90.00
#
_symmetry.space_group_name_H-M   'P 1'
#
loop_
_entity.id
_entity.type
_entity.pdbx_description
1 polymer ?
#
loop_
_entity_poly.entity_id
_entity_poly.type
_entity_poly.pdbx_seq_one_letter_code
_entity_poly.pdbx_strand_id
1 'polypeptide(L)'
;MARKLFLLMLVFFLAATPLKEAHAAIPWAEIIKQAVKRVVRAFDLLVQRRQNRQIRLQNAQKALENTMAKLKLDEIEDWVKKQRDLYREYYQELKKVKAVVSYYFRVKAIADRQAQIVKQYQTAWALFKNDKHFTASELSQISTVYEGMLEETARSVELLELVVKSFATEMTDVKRLEIIEHAGKATDQVYDELNSFNQENKLLSLSRARNEFDAKVVKELYGIQ
;
A
#
# COMPACT_ATOMS: atom_id res chain seq x y z
N MET A 1 57.55 -25.94 12.61
CA MET A 1 57.42 -24.52 12.12
C MET A 1 56.39 -24.40 11.02
N ALA A 2 56.28 -25.25 10.03
CA ALA A 2 55.33 -25.18 8.91
C ALA A 2 53.86 -25.10 9.32
N ARG A 3 53.43 -25.82 10.38
CA ARG A 3 52.04 -25.84 10.87
C ARG A 3 51.59 -24.50 11.49
N LYS A 4 52.52 -23.74 12.14
CA LYS A 4 52.23 -22.40 12.69
C LYS A 4 52.18 -21.35 11.58
N LEU A 5 52.97 -21.51 10.52
CA LEU A 5 53.01 -20.62 9.37
C LEU A 5 51.71 -20.79 8.54
N PHE A 6 51.21 -22.01 8.39
CA PHE A 6 49.96 -22.31 7.71
C PHE A 6 48.74 -21.75 8.46
N LEU A 7 48.73 -21.83 9.79
CA LEU A 7 47.68 -21.23 10.62
C LEU A 7 47.68 -19.72 10.55
N LEU A 8 48.84 -19.08 10.50
CA LEU A 8 49.01 -17.62 10.36
C LEU A 8 48.52 -17.16 8.96
N MET A 9 48.82 -17.92 7.91
CA MET A 9 48.37 -17.64 6.54
C MET A 9 46.85 -17.78 6.41
N LEU A 10 46.25 -18.79 7.08
CA LEU A 10 44.80 -19.02 7.10
C LEU A 10 44.07 -17.88 7.80
N VAL A 11 44.59 -17.36 8.92
CA VAL A 11 44.02 -16.20 9.64
C VAL A 11 44.12 -14.93 8.81
N PHE A 12 45.26 -14.75 8.08
CA PHE A 12 45.41 -13.59 7.20
C PHE A 12 44.47 -13.62 5.99
N PHE A 13 44.19 -14.81 5.46
CA PHE A 13 43.25 -14.99 4.36
C PHE A 13 41.79 -14.76 4.79
N LEU A 14 41.43 -15.11 6.04
CA LEU A 14 40.10 -14.78 6.60
C LEU A 14 39.92 -13.29 6.92
N ALA A 15 41.01 -12.58 7.26
CA ALA A 15 40.99 -11.15 7.55
C ALA A 15 41.00 -10.27 6.29
N ALA A 16 41.40 -10.83 5.14
CA ALA A 16 41.50 -10.12 3.86
C ALA A 16 40.27 -10.27 2.96
N THR A 17 39.22 -10.99 3.40
CA THR A 17 37.95 -10.94 2.69
C THR A 17 37.32 -9.58 2.96
N PRO A 18 37.10 -8.71 1.92
CA PRO A 18 36.32 -7.53 2.12
C PRO A 18 34.96 -8.00 2.63
N LEU A 19 34.62 -7.61 3.87
CA LEU A 19 33.25 -7.66 4.33
C LEU A 19 32.47 -6.81 3.32
N LYS A 20 31.92 -7.45 2.27
CA LYS A 20 30.82 -6.85 1.57
C LYS A 20 29.80 -6.63 2.66
N GLU A 21 29.62 -5.36 3.07
CA GLU A 21 28.44 -4.96 3.81
C GLU A 21 27.29 -5.45 2.95
N ALA A 22 26.76 -6.59 3.31
CA ALA A 22 25.44 -7.00 2.87
C ALA A 22 24.53 -5.96 3.50
N HIS A 23 24.30 -4.85 2.80
CA HIS A 23 23.11 -4.07 3.00
C HIS A 23 21.99 -5.09 2.77
N ALA A 24 21.56 -5.71 3.85
CA ALA A 24 20.31 -6.42 3.89
C ALA A 24 19.28 -5.35 3.54
N ALA A 25 19.03 -5.18 2.25
CA ALA A 25 17.93 -4.38 1.77
C ALA A 25 16.73 -4.92 2.52
N ILE A 26 16.34 -4.21 3.58
CA ILE A 26 15.14 -4.54 4.33
C ILE A 26 14.08 -4.71 3.24
N PRO A 27 13.37 -5.82 3.18
CA PRO A 27 12.49 -6.12 2.04
C PRO A 27 11.21 -5.27 2.12
N TRP A 28 11.37 -3.97 2.39
CA TRP A 28 10.27 -3.01 2.49
C TRP A 28 9.32 -3.11 1.30
N ALA A 29 9.87 -3.24 0.10
CA ALA A 29 9.08 -3.39 -1.11
C ALA A 29 8.15 -4.61 -1.04
N GLU A 30 8.62 -5.74 -0.54
CA GLU A 30 7.80 -6.94 -0.42
C GLU A 30 6.82 -6.84 0.76
N ILE A 31 7.26 -6.28 1.88
CA ILE A 31 6.40 -6.01 3.06
C ILE A 31 5.23 -5.11 2.64
N ILE A 32 5.50 -4.01 1.95
CA ILE A 32 4.47 -3.07 1.46
C ILE A 32 3.51 -3.78 0.51
N LYS A 33 4.01 -4.51 -0.50
CA LYS A 33 3.17 -5.25 -1.45
C LYS A 33 2.22 -6.23 -0.76
N GLN A 34 2.71 -6.98 0.21
CA GLN A 34 1.89 -7.94 0.97
C GLN A 34 0.87 -7.24 1.86
N ALA A 35 1.27 -6.16 2.55
CA ALA A 35 0.39 -5.38 3.39
C ALA A 35 -0.73 -4.70 2.58
N VAL A 36 -0.41 -4.08 1.44
CA VAL A 36 -1.38 -3.51 0.49
C VAL A 36 -2.39 -4.58 0.03
N LYS A 37 -1.92 -5.77 -0.36
CA LYS A 37 -2.82 -6.88 -0.76
C LYS A 37 -3.75 -7.30 0.38
N ARG A 38 -3.25 -7.35 1.63
CA ARG A 38 -4.09 -7.69 2.80
C ARG A 38 -5.17 -6.63 3.03
N VAL A 39 -4.81 -5.35 2.96
CA VAL A 39 -5.74 -4.23 3.14
C VAL A 39 -6.85 -4.27 2.09
N VAL A 40 -6.50 -4.35 0.80
CA VAL A 40 -7.49 -4.40 -0.29
C VAL A 40 -8.41 -5.61 -0.13
N ARG A 41 -7.87 -6.81 0.12
CA ARG A 41 -8.68 -8.02 0.34
C ARG A 41 -9.62 -7.89 1.55
N ALA A 42 -9.16 -7.26 2.62
CA ALA A 42 -9.98 -7.06 3.81
C ALA A 42 -11.17 -6.10 3.53
N PHE A 43 -10.94 -5.05 2.77
CA PHE A 43 -12.02 -4.16 2.31
C PHE A 43 -12.98 -4.85 1.33
N ASP A 44 -12.48 -5.67 0.39
CA ASP A 44 -13.33 -6.49 -0.50
C ASP A 44 -14.28 -7.38 0.32
N LEU A 45 -13.75 -8.05 1.34
CA LEU A 45 -14.56 -8.89 2.23
C LEU A 45 -15.58 -8.08 3.03
N LEU A 46 -15.23 -6.87 3.47
CA LEU A 46 -16.18 -5.97 4.15
C LEU A 46 -17.33 -5.57 3.22
N VAL A 47 -17.04 -5.17 2.00
CA VAL A 47 -18.05 -4.82 0.98
C VAL A 47 -18.96 -6.02 0.73
N GLN A 48 -18.41 -7.20 0.48
CA GLN A 48 -19.18 -8.42 0.22
C GLN A 48 -20.11 -8.79 1.39
N ARG A 49 -19.60 -8.71 2.64
CA ARG A 49 -20.41 -9.00 3.84
C ARG A 49 -21.59 -8.05 3.97
N ARG A 50 -21.39 -6.74 3.70
CA ARG A 50 -22.43 -5.73 3.74
C ARG A 50 -23.46 -5.94 2.62
N GLN A 51 -23.02 -6.21 1.41
CA GLN A 51 -23.91 -6.52 0.28
C GLN A 51 -24.76 -7.76 0.55
N ASN A 52 -24.14 -8.84 1.07
CA ASN A 52 -24.87 -10.06 1.42
C ASN A 52 -25.92 -9.83 2.53
N ARG A 53 -25.63 -8.95 3.49
CA ARG A 53 -26.62 -8.58 4.51
C ARG A 53 -27.77 -7.80 3.90
N GLN A 54 -27.50 -6.85 3.00
CA GLN A 54 -28.52 -6.10 2.27
C GLN A 54 -29.43 -7.03 1.46
N ILE A 55 -28.86 -8.02 0.73
CA ILE A 55 -29.62 -9.01 -0.03
C ILE A 55 -30.53 -9.83 0.90
N ARG A 56 -30.04 -10.26 2.07
CA ARG A 56 -30.86 -10.98 3.05
C ARG A 56 -32.04 -10.14 3.54
N LEU A 57 -31.84 -8.84 3.81
CA LEU A 57 -32.89 -7.94 4.21
C LEU A 57 -33.94 -7.73 3.10
N GLN A 58 -33.49 -7.60 1.83
CA GLN A 58 -34.40 -7.54 0.68
C GLN A 58 -35.23 -8.81 0.54
N ASN A 59 -34.63 -9.98 0.73
CA ASN A 59 -35.37 -11.25 0.68
C ASN A 59 -36.37 -11.38 1.85
N ALA A 60 -36.02 -10.91 3.04
CA ALA A 60 -36.92 -10.84 4.17
C ALA A 60 -38.12 -9.90 3.91
N GLN A 61 -37.89 -8.75 3.27
CA GLN A 61 -38.96 -7.84 2.85
C GLN A 61 -39.92 -8.52 1.89
N LYS A 62 -39.43 -9.18 0.82
CA LYS A 62 -40.26 -9.91 -0.12
C LYS A 62 -41.08 -11.04 0.54
N ALA A 63 -40.44 -11.77 1.50
CA ALA A 63 -41.14 -12.81 2.24
C ALA A 63 -42.26 -12.21 3.10
N LEU A 64 -42.03 -11.06 3.74
CA LEU A 64 -43.03 -10.37 4.54
C LEU A 64 -44.20 -9.84 3.68
N GLU A 65 -43.88 -9.25 2.53
CA GLU A 65 -44.88 -8.80 1.56
C GLU A 65 -45.77 -9.95 1.05
N ASN A 66 -45.18 -11.10 0.73
CA ASN A 66 -45.93 -12.29 0.30
C ASN A 66 -46.83 -12.87 1.41
N THR A 67 -46.50 -12.62 2.68
CA THR A 67 -47.30 -13.07 3.82
C THR A 67 -48.54 -12.18 4.01
N MET A 68 -48.45 -10.89 3.68
CA MET A 68 -49.53 -9.91 3.85
C MET A 68 -50.84 -10.35 3.20
N ALA A 69 -50.79 -10.91 1.99
CA ALA A 69 -51.96 -11.36 1.26
C ALA A 69 -52.76 -12.52 1.93
N LYS A 70 -52.20 -13.10 3.01
CA LYS A 70 -52.77 -14.24 3.75
C LYS A 70 -53.20 -13.90 5.16
N LEU A 71 -52.95 -12.63 5.60
CA LEU A 71 -53.24 -12.18 6.97
C LEU A 71 -54.72 -11.89 7.20
N LYS A 72 -55.17 -12.15 8.42
CA LYS A 72 -56.47 -11.69 8.93
C LYS A 72 -56.36 -10.27 9.44
N LEU A 73 -57.50 -9.59 9.60
CA LEU A 73 -57.56 -8.19 10.01
C LEU A 73 -56.88 -7.90 11.38
N ASP A 74 -56.97 -8.82 12.32
CA ASP A 74 -56.37 -8.75 13.64
C ASP A 74 -54.81 -8.92 13.64
N GLU A 75 -54.26 -9.50 12.60
CA GLU A 75 -52.81 -9.71 12.41
C GLU A 75 -52.10 -8.54 11.68
N ILE A 76 -52.88 -7.61 11.08
CA ILE A 76 -52.36 -6.51 10.24
C ILE A 76 -51.48 -5.54 11.05
N GLU A 77 -51.85 -5.22 12.32
CA GLU A 77 -51.08 -4.29 13.14
C GLU A 77 -49.67 -4.79 13.42
N ASP A 78 -49.55 -6.05 13.83
CA ASP A 78 -48.26 -6.70 14.05
C ASP A 78 -47.43 -6.79 12.76
N TRP A 79 -48.07 -7.05 11.64
CA TRP A 79 -47.39 -7.08 10.35
C TRP A 79 -46.84 -5.72 9.95
N VAL A 80 -47.62 -4.63 10.10
CA VAL A 80 -47.21 -3.26 9.78
C VAL A 80 -46.00 -2.87 10.65
N LYS A 81 -45.99 -3.25 11.92
CA LYS A 81 -44.88 -3.02 12.82
C LYS A 81 -43.62 -3.74 12.36
N LYS A 82 -43.70 -5.04 12.04
CA LYS A 82 -42.59 -5.85 11.51
C LYS A 82 -42.05 -5.27 10.20
N GLN A 83 -42.94 -4.85 9.28
CA GLN A 83 -42.58 -4.22 8.04
C GLN A 83 -41.79 -2.92 8.27
N ARG A 84 -42.30 -2.04 9.13
CA ARG A 84 -41.63 -0.77 9.47
C ARG A 84 -40.24 -0.98 10.06
N ASP A 85 -40.11 -1.94 10.96
CA ASP A 85 -38.82 -2.22 11.62
C ASP A 85 -37.82 -2.82 10.61
N LEU A 86 -38.27 -3.69 9.72
CA LEU A 86 -37.45 -4.27 8.66
C LEU A 86 -36.98 -3.23 7.64
N TYR A 87 -37.86 -2.28 7.24
CA TYR A 87 -37.49 -1.15 6.38
C TYR A 87 -36.48 -0.24 7.08
N ARG A 88 -36.63 0.04 8.37
CA ARG A 88 -35.67 0.83 9.15
C ARG A 88 -34.32 0.17 9.16
N GLU A 89 -34.24 -1.14 9.42
CA GLU A 89 -32.98 -1.90 9.39
C GLU A 89 -32.34 -1.88 7.98
N TYR A 90 -33.14 -2.07 6.94
CA TYR A 90 -32.68 -2.00 5.57
C TYR A 90 -32.05 -0.65 5.22
N TYR A 91 -32.69 0.46 5.54
CA TYR A 91 -32.14 1.80 5.28
C TYR A 91 -30.89 2.10 6.10
N GLN A 92 -30.81 1.63 7.32
CA GLN A 92 -29.59 1.76 8.13
C GLN A 92 -28.45 0.96 7.52
N GLU A 93 -28.69 -0.26 7.08
CA GLU A 93 -27.67 -1.08 6.44
C GLU A 93 -27.25 -0.50 5.08
N LEU A 94 -28.17 0.05 4.30
CA LEU A 94 -27.86 0.73 3.03
C LEU A 94 -26.91 1.91 3.23
N LYS A 95 -27.07 2.71 4.28
CA LYS A 95 -26.15 3.79 4.63
C LYS A 95 -24.74 3.24 4.94
N LYS A 96 -24.67 2.16 5.71
CA LYS A 96 -23.38 1.50 6.03
C LYS A 96 -22.71 0.93 4.78
N VAL A 97 -23.47 0.32 3.87
CA VAL A 97 -22.94 -0.17 2.58
C VAL A 97 -22.33 0.98 1.77
N LYS A 98 -23.05 2.10 1.63
CA LYS A 98 -22.56 3.27 0.89
C LYS A 98 -21.26 3.81 1.49
N ALA A 99 -21.16 3.92 2.81
CA ALA A 99 -19.95 4.38 3.48
C ALA A 99 -18.76 3.44 3.22
N VAL A 100 -18.95 2.13 3.41
CA VAL A 100 -17.88 1.14 3.18
C VAL A 100 -17.43 1.12 1.73
N VAL A 101 -18.34 1.23 0.76
CA VAL A 101 -18.01 1.30 -0.67
C VAL A 101 -17.22 2.58 -1.00
N SER A 102 -17.60 3.72 -0.42
CA SER A 102 -16.84 4.96 -0.59
C SER A 102 -15.41 4.84 -0.04
N TYR A 103 -15.23 4.25 1.15
CA TYR A 103 -13.90 4.01 1.72
C TYR A 103 -13.09 3.03 0.87
N TYR A 104 -13.72 1.99 0.34
CA TYR A 104 -13.06 1.03 -0.53
C TYR A 104 -12.39 1.68 -1.73
N PHE A 105 -13.09 2.55 -2.46
CA PHE A 105 -12.51 3.22 -3.63
C PHE A 105 -11.35 4.14 -3.26
N ARG A 106 -11.44 4.87 -2.14
CA ARG A 106 -10.35 5.71 -1.65
C ARG A 106 -9.14 4.88 -1.25
N VAL A 107 -9.34 3.83 -0.46
CA VAL A 107 -8.28 2.92 -0.03
C VAL A 107 -7.63 2.23 -1.21
N LYS A 108 -8.40 1.82 -2.21
CA LYS A 108 -7.86 1.21 -3.42
C LYS A 108 -6.98 2.20 -4.19
N ALA A 109 -7.39 3.45 -4.36
CA ALA A 109 -6.58 4.46 -5.02
C ALA A 109 -5.25 4.70 -4.28
N ILE A 110 -5.25 4.75 -2.95
CA ILE A 110 -4.05 4.87 -2.14
C ILE A 110 -3.16 3.61 -2.32
N ALA A 111 -3.75 2.42 -2.26
CA ALA A 111 -3.05 1.16 -2.45
C ALA A 111 -2.37 1.05 -3.83
N ASP A 112 -3.05 1.49 -4.88
CA ASP A 112 -2.50 1.55 -6.24
C ASP A 112 -1.32 2.53 -6.32
N ARG A 113 -1.40 3.68 -5.62
CA ARG A 113 -0.30 4.64 -5.53
C ARG A 113 0.90 4.07 -4.76
N GLN A 114 0.68 3.39 -3.65
CA GLN A 114 1.73 2.70 -2.90
C GLN A 114 2.43 1.62 -3.75
N ALA A 115 1.68 0.88 -4.56
CA ALA A 115 2.26 -0.08 -5.50
C ALA A 115 3.12 0.61 -6.58
N GLN A 116 2.73 1.81 -7.05
CA GLN A 116 3.52 2.62 -7.97
C GLN A 116 4.82 3.11 -7.33
N ILE A 117 4.80 3.57 -6.08
CA ILE A 117 6.01 3.97 -5.32
C ILE A 117 7.01 2.81 -5.31
N VAL A 118 6.57 1.61 -4.91
CA VAL A 118 7.44 0.43 -4.87
C VAL A 118 8.01 0.08 -6.24
N LYS A 119 7.19 0.14 -7.30
CA LYS A 119 7.63 -0.13 -8.67
C LYS A 119 8.66 0.89 -9.15
N GLN A 120 8.41 2.18 -8.93
CA GLN A 120 9.32 3.25 -9.33
C GLN A 120 10.66 3.18 -8.59
N TYR A 121 10.64 2.94 -7.27
CA TYR A 121 11.83 2.67 -6.49
C TYR A 121 12.65 1.52 -7.11
N GLN A 122 12.03 0.36 -7.32
CA GLN A 122 12.73 -0.82 -7.87
C GLN A 122 13.35 -0.53 -9.23
N THR A 123 12.63 0.17 -10.10
CA THR A 123 13.12 0.52 -11.44
C THR A 123 14.27 1.51 -11.36
N ALA A 124 14.11 2.61 -10.63
CA ALA A 124 15.14 3.65 -10.51
C ALA A 124 16.41 3.12 -9.82
N TRP A 125 16.25 2.39 -8.72
CA TRP A 125 17.38 1.79 -8.00
C TRP A 125 18.17 0.80 -8.86
N ALA A 126 17.50 -0.01 -9.68
CA ALA A 126 18.17 -0.91 -10.62
C ALA A 126 19.00 -0.16 -11.65
N LEU A 127 18.54 1.01 -12.12
CA LEU A 127 19.28 1.85 -13.04
C LEU A 127 20.48 2.52 -12.36
N PHE A 128 20.27 3.17 -11.22
CA PHE A 128 21.34 3.90 -10.50
C PHE A 128 22.49 2.99 -10.07
N LYS A 129 22.22 1.77 -9.62
CA LYS A 129 23.28 0.80 -9.27
C LYS A 129 24.19 0.42 -10.42
N ASN A 130 23.70 0.52 -11.64
CA ASN A 130 24.45 0.16 -12.86
C ASN A 130 25.06 1.39 -13.56
N ASP A 131 24.82 2.59 -13.03
CA ASP A 131 25.32 3.84 -13.58
C ASP A 131 26.71 4.15 -13.00
N LYS A 132 27.72 4.19 -13.90
CA LYS A 132 29.13 4.46 -13.57
C LYS A 132 29.38 5.91 -13.06
N HIS A 133 28.41 6.82 -13.19
CA HIS A 133 28.54 8.20 -12.77
C HIS A 133 28.25 8.39 -11.28
N PHE A 134 27.79 7.34 -10.58
CA PHE A 134 27.62 7.36 -9.12
C PHE A 134 28.75 6.62 -8.40
N THR A 135 29.26 7.23 -7.36
CA THR A 135 30.21 6.61 -6.44
C THR A 135 29.48 5.67 -5.46
N ALA A 136 30.23 4.75 -4.83
CA ALA A 136 29.66 3.87 -3.81
C ALA A 136 29.04 4.65 -2.62
N SER A 137 29.65 5.77 -2.22
CA SER A 137 29.12 6.63 -1.16
C SER A 137 27.79 7.27 -1.56
N GLU A 138 27.65 7.75 -2.79
CA GLU A 138 26.41 8.33 -3.29
C GLU A 138 25.30 7.27 -3.43
N LEU A 139 25.64 6.08 -3.91
CA LEU A 139 24.67 4.97 -3.94
C LEU A 139 24.19 4.60 -2.53
N SER A 140 25.09 4.65 -1.52
CA SER A 140 24.68 4.45 -0.12
C SER A 140 23.71 5.54 0.36
N GLN A 141 23.96 6.80 0.02
CA GLN A 141 23.07 7.91 0.36
C GLN A 141 21.71 7.79 -0.35
N ILE A 142 21.71 7.47 -1.64
CA ILE A 142 20.49 7.21 -2.42
C ILE A 142 19.67 6.08 -1.78
N SER A 143 20.33 4.98 -1.36
CA SER A 143 19.68 3.86 -0.67
C SER A 143 19.01 4.31 0.64
N THR A 144 19.70 5.12 1.45
CA THR A 144 19.15 5.64 2.72
C THR A 144 17.91 6.51 2.50
N VAL A 145 17.92 7.36 1.46
CA VAL A 145 16.75 8.18 1.12
C VAL A 145 15.58 7.30 0.70
N TYR A 146 15.82 6.29 -0.14
CA TYR A 146 14.78 5.34 -0.54
C TYR A 146 14.21 4.55 0.65
N GLU A 147 15.07 4.14 1.60
CA GLU A 147 14.62 3.45 2.82
C GLU A 147 13.66 4.32 3.62
N GLY A 148 13.96 5.60 3.81
CA GLY A 148 13.05 6.55 4.47
C GLY A 148 11.70 6.69 3.76
N MET A 149 11.69 6.82 2.43
CA MET A 149 10.46 6.89 1.63
C MET A 149 9.62 5.61 1.71
N LEU A 150 10.26 4.44 1.69
CA LEU A 150 9.57 3.16 1.82
C LEU A 150 9.03 2.94 3.23
N GLU A 151 9.76 3.37 4.27
CA GLU A 151 9.27 3.33 5.65
C GLU A 151 8.02 4.20 5.82
N GLU A 152 8.00 5.42 5.28
CA GLU A 152 6.82 6.29 5.33
C GLU A 152 5.64 5.68 4.55
N THR A 153 5.92 5.06 3.39
CA THR A 153 4.91 4.29 2.66
C THR A 153 4.34 3.16 3.52
N ALA A 154 5.19 2.41 4.24
CA ALA A 154 4.74 1.33 5.13
C ALA A 154 3.85 1.87 6.28
N ARG A 155 4.19 3.00 6.89
CA ARG A 155 3.37 3.67 7.91
C ARG A 155 1.99 4.04 7.36
N SER A 156 1.90 4.53 6.13
CA SER A 156 0.60 4.83 5.50
C SER A 156 -0.24 3.57 5.28
N VAL A 157 0.38 2.41 4.96
CA VAL A 157 -0.33 1.12 4.88
C VAL A 157 -0.87 0.69 6.25
N GLU A 158 -0.09 0.87 7.32
CA GLU A 158 -0.53 0.56 8.70
C GLU A 158 -1.76 1.37 9.11
N LEU A 159 -1.84 2.64 8.70
CA LEU A 159 -3.04 3.47 8.90
C LEU A 159 -4.26 2.86 8.20
N LEU A 160 -4.11 2.36 6.99
CA LEU A 160 -5.20 1.66 6.28
C LEU A 160 -5.59 0.34 6.94
N GLU A 161 -4.63 -0.42 7.49
CA GLU A 161 -4.92 -1.62 8.30
C GLU A 161 -5.70 -1.26 9.57
N LEU A 162 -5.37 -0.13 10.23
CA LEU A 162 -6.12 0.37 11.37
C LEU A 162 -7.58 0.65 11.01
N VAL A 163 -7.84 1.27 9.84
CA VAL A 163 -9.20 1.51 9.34
C VAL A 163 -9.94 0.18 9.13
N VAL A 164 -9.30 -0.83 8.53
CA VAL A 164 -9.91 -2.16 8.37
C VAL A 164 -10.31 -2.74 9.73
N LYS A 165 -9.41 -2.73 10.70
CA LYS A 165 -9.66 -3.25 12.05
C LYS A 165 -10.78 -2.48 12.76
N SER A 166 -10.91 -1.19 12.48
CA SER A 166 -11.90 -0.31 13.11
C SER A 166 -13.35 -0.66 12.77
N PHE A 167 -13.62 -1.45 11.74
CA PHE A 167 -14.97 -1.95 11.44
C PHE A 167 -15.46 -3.03 12.44
N ALA A 168 -14.55 -3.59 13.24
CA ALA A 168 -14.86 -4.49 14.35
C ALA A 168 -14.88 -3.79 15.72
N THR A 169 -14.58 -2.48 15.76
CA THR A 169 -14.48 -1.66 16.99
C THR A 169 -15.37 -0.41 16.90
N GLU A 170 -15.49 0.34 17.98
CA GLU A 170 -16.27 1.57 18.06
C GLU A 170 -15.49 2.79 17.54
N MET A 171 -15.22 2.86 16.25
CA MET A 171 -14.66 4.05 15.62
C MET A 171 -15.75 4.76 14.80
N THR A 172 -15.80 6.09 14.89
CA THR A 172 -16.74 6.89 14.08
C THR A 172 -16.34 6.92 12.61
N ASP A 173 -17.32 7.10 11.72
CA ASP A 173 -17.06 7.22 10.28
C ASP A 173 -16.20 8.44 9.95
N VAL A 174 -16.35 9.54 10.71
CA VAL A 174 -15.52 10.74 10.57
C VAL A 174 -14.05 10.41 10.84
N LYS A 175 -13.77 9.67 11.93
CA LYS A 175 -12.39 9.30 12.27
C LYS A 175 -11.78 8.33 11.26
N ARG A 176 -12.58 7.38 10.72
CA ARG A 176 -12.11 6.51 9.63
C ARG A 176 -11.71 7.31 8.40
N LEU A 177 -12.56 8.26 8.01
CA LEU A 177 -12.29 9.13 6.86
C LEU A 177 -11.03 9.95 7.07
N GLU A 178 -10.86 10.56 8.24
CA GLU A 178 -9.67 11.33 8.61
C GLU A 178 -8.39 10.50 8.46
N ILE A 179 -8.39 9.25 8.95
CA ILE A 179 -7.23 8.36 8.83
C ILE A 179 -6.95 7.99 7.35
N ILE A 180 -7.99 7.71 6.56
CA ILE A 180 -7.84 7.43 5.12
C ILE A 180 -7.26 8.66 4.39
N GLU A 181 -7.77 9.84 4.67
CA GLU A 181 -7.28 11.10 4.08
C GLU A 181 -5.82 11.38 4.46
N HIS A 182 -5.45 11.13 5.73
CA HIS A 182 -4.08 11.27 6.18
C HIS A 182 -3.14 10.29 5.46
N ALA A 183 -3.52 9.01 5.38
CA ALA A 183 -2.76 8.00 4.65
C ALA A 183 -2.61 8.35 3.15
N GLY A 184 -3.68 8.90 2.54
CA GLY A 184 -3.66 9.35 1.15
C GLY A 184 -2.66 10.48 0.93
N LYS A 185 -2.73 11.54 1.74
CA LYS A 185 -1.83 12.69 1.65
C LYS A 185 -0.37 12.29 1.83
N ALA A 186 -0.06 11.46 2.85
CA ALA A 186 1.29 10.96 3.08
C ALA A 186 1.79 10.14 1.87
N THR A 187 0.93 9.29 1.30
CA THR A 187 1.28 8.49 0.11
C THR A 187 1.55 9.36 -1.11
N ASP A 188 0.72 10.38 -1.38
CA ASP A 188 0.92 11.28 -2.51
C ASP A 188 2.19 12.11 -2.33
N GLN A 189 2.47 12.60 -1.12
CA GLN A 189 3.71 13.32 -0.81
C GLN A 189 4.94 12.46 -1.11
N VAL A 190 5.00 11.22 -0.61
CA VAL A 190 6.12 10.29 -0.89
C VAL A 190 6.25 10.02 -2.38
N TYR A 191 5.13 9.89 -3.10
CA TYR A 191 5.16 9.66 -4.54
C TYR A 191 5.79 10.83 -5.30
N ASP A 192 5.44 12.06 -4.94
CA ASP A 192 5.98 13.28 -5.56
C ASP A 192 7.46 13.48 -5.20
N GLU A 193 7.84 13.26 -3.93
CA GLU A 193 9.23 13.29 -3.48
C GLU A 193 10.09 12.25 -4.21
N LEU A 194 9.58 11.02 -4.39
CA LEU A 194 10.26 9.96 -5.12
C LEU A 194 10.48 10.32 -6.59
N ASN A 195 9.47 10.92 -7.24
CA ASN A 195 9.60 11.37 -8.62
C ASN A 195 10.67 12.47 -8.76
N SER A 196 10.64 13.48 -7.90
CA SER A 196 11.60 14.57 -7.89
C SER A 196 13.02 14.05 -7.64
N PHE A 197 13.19 13.22 -6.63
CA PHE A 197 14.47 12.60 -6.29
C PHE A 197 15.04 11.76 -7.43
N ASN A 198 14.21 10.94 -8.08
CA ASN A 198 14.62 10.16 -9.22
C ASN A 198 15.04 11.05 -10.40
N GLN A 199 14.30 12.14 -10.67
CA GLN A 199 14.63 13.07 -11.74
C GLN A 199 15.93 13.83 -11.47
N GLU A 200 16.14 14.30 -10.25
CA GLU A 200 17.37 14.98 -9.84
C GLU A 200 18.59 14.07 -10.02
N ASN A 201 18.53 12.82 -9.60
CA ASN A 201 19.63 11.87 -9.76
C ASN A 201 19.91 11.55 -11.23
N LYS A 202 18.87 11.43 -12.07
CA LYS A 202 19.06 11.27 -13.54
C LYS A 202 19.79 12.48 -14.15
N LEU A 203 19.39 13.70 -13.79
CA LEU A 203 20.01 14.93 -14.25
C LEU A 203 21.45 15.06 -13.74
N LEU A 204 21.69 14.65 -12.49
CA LEU A 204 23.04 14.61 -11.91
C LEU A 204 23.95 13.67 -12.71
N SER A 205 23.49 12.45 -13.04
CA SER A 205 24.24 11.53 -13.87
C SER A 205 24.53 12.14 -15.26
N LEU A 206 23.52 12.75 -15.89
CA LEU A 206 23.68 13.40 -17.19
C LEU A 206 24.70 14.55 -17.15
N SER A 207 24.70 15.36 -16.07
CA SER A 207 25.64 16.48 -15.91
C SER A 207 27.10 16.04 -15.75
N ARG A 208 27.32 14.78 -15.38
CA ARG A 208 28.66 14.17 -15.20
C ARG A 208 29.17 13.46 -16.45
N ALA A 209 28.39 13.42 -17.51
CA ALA A 209 28.82 12.85 -18.79
C ALA A 209 30.04 13.61 -19.33
N ARG A 210 31.11 12.88 -19.72
CA ARG A 210 32.41 13.44 -20.10
C ARG A 210 32.46 13.96 -21.54
N ASN A 211 31.61 13.45 -22.41
CA ASN A 211 31.52 13.82 -23.82
C ASN A 211 30.12 13.48 -24.36
N GLU A 212 29.88 13.86 -25.63
CA GLU A 212 28.57 13.62 -26.27
C GLU A 212 28.15 12.16 -26.36
N PHE A 213 29.10 11.24 -26.54
CA PHE A 213 28.82 9.81 -26.56
C PHE A 213 28.37 9.33 -25.19
N ASP A 214 29.06 9.72 -24.11
CA ASP A 214 28.72 9.41 -22.76
C ASP A 214 27.35 9.99 -22.38
N ALA A 215 27.07 11.23 -22.74
CA ALA A 215 25.77 11.87 -22.56
C ALA A 215 24.65 11.11 -23.28
N LYS A 216 24.92 10.60 -24.50
CA LYS A 216 23.95 9.77 -25.24
C LYS A 216 23.65 8.46 -24.50
N VAL A 217 24.68 7.78 -23.99
CA VAL A 217 24.50 6.55 -23.20
C VAL A 217 23.66 6.80 -21.93
N VAL A 218 23.90 7.91 -21.22
CA VAL A 218 23.10 8.28 -20.05
C VAL A 218 21.63 8.56 -20.44
N LYS A 219 21.43 9.30 -21.55
CA LYS A 219 20.07 9.57 -22.05
C LYS A 219 19.32 8.27 -22.40
N GLU A 220 19.99 7.35 -23.08
CA GLU A 220 19.41 6.04 -23.44
C GLU A 220 19.11 5.22 -22.18
N LEU A 221 20.00 5.20 -21.17
CA LEU A 221 19.84 4.48 -19.91
C LEU A 221 18.59 4.92 -19.15
N TYR A 222 18.32 6.23 -19.12
CA TYR A 222 17.21 6.82 -18.36
C TYR A 222 15.98 7.16 -19.22
N GLY A 223 16.02 6.92 -20.52
CA GLY A 223 14.94 7.26 -21.43
C GLY A 223 14.70 8.78 -21.52
N ILE A 224 15.76 9.60 -21.46
CA ILE A 224 15.70 11.05 -21.57
C ILE A 224 15.80 11.41 -23.08
N GLN A 225 14.84 12.20 -23.58
CA GLN A 225 14.85 12.72 -24.96
C GLN A 225 15.71 13.96 -25.10
#